data_61fde3ae680d8b3c2e8b8431fd5b1f18
#
_entry.id   61fde3ae680d8b3c2e8b8431fd5b1f18
#
_cell.length_a   1.000
_cell.length_b   1.000
_cell.length_c   1.000
_cell.angle_alpha   90.00
_cell.angle_beta   90.00
_cell.angle_gamma   90.00
#
_symmetry.space_group_name_H-M   'P 1'
#
loop_
_entity.id
_entity.type
_entity.pdbx_description
1 polymer ?
#
loop_
_entity_poly.entity_id
_entity_poly.type
_entity_poly.pdbx_seq_one_letter_code
_entity_poly.pdbx_strand_id
1 'polypeptide(L)'
;ECFSEPWSVNSLRDELTNETARFYVLRDNKKLLGYIGANNICNEVYITNVAVNIDCRGKGYGKILVNHLIKQSEFEKAFFITLEVRKSNEQAIALYEKCGFKLIGERKNFYSKPTEDAHIYTYYIEE
;
A
#
# COMPACT_ATOMS: atom_id res chain seq x y z
N GLU A 1 -9.04 -14.36 -14.92
CA GLU A 1 -8.06 -13.92 -15.89
C GLU A 1 -7.76 -12.44 -15.76
N CYS A 2 -6.49 -12.07 -15.91
CA CYS A 2 -6.08 -10.68 -15.73
C CYS A 2 -5.80 -10.05 -17.07
N PHE A 3 -6.26 -8.84 -17.23
CA PHE A 3 -6.03 -8.08 -18.45
C PHE A 3 -4.97 -7.02 -18.18
N SER A 4 -4.17 -6.75 -19.20
CA SER A 4 -3.15 -5.72 -19.07
C SER A 4 -3.74 -4.33 -19.23
N GLU A 5 -4.94 -4.23 -19.76
CA GLU A 5 -5.59 -2.94 -20.01
C GLU A 5 -7.03 -3.19 -20.41
N PRO A 6 -7.87 -2.19 -20.34
CA PRO A 6 -7.71 -0.96 -19.59
C PRO A 6 -8.07 -1.18 -18.14
N TRP A 7 -7.51 -0.38 -17.30
CA TRP A 7 -7.84 -0.48 -15.88
C TRP A 7 -7.91 0.94 -15.31
N SER A 8 -8.51 1.04 -14.14
CA SER A 8 -8.64 2.33 -13.48
C SER A 8 -8.50 2.14 -11.98
N VAL A 9 -8.11 3.22 -11.31
CA VAL A 9 -8.00 3.23 -9.85
C VAL A 9 -9.06 4.17 -9.31
N ASN A 10 -9.87 3.67 -8.36
CA ASN A 10 -10.97 4.43 -7.78
C ASN A 10 -10.78 4.57 -6.28
N SER A 11 -11.27 5.69 -5.74
CA SER A 11 -11.22 5.95 -4.32
C SER A 11 -12.55 5.60 -3.68
N LEU A 12 -12.52 4.92 -2.53
CA LEU A 12 -13.72 4.52 -1.80
C LEU A 12 -13.76 5.09 -0.40
N ARG A 13 -13.07 6.17 -0.14
CA ARG A 13 -12.85 6.64 1.22
C ARG A 13 -14.12 7.04 1.96
N ASP A 14 -15.15 7.46 1.25
CA ASP A 14 -16.35 7.98 1.90
C ASP A 14 -17.21 6.90 2.52
N GLU A 15 -16.97 5.65 2.22
CA GLU A 15 -17.77 4.57 2.76
C GLU A 15 -17.57 4.38 4.24
N LEU A 16 -16.46 4.85 4.76
CA LEU A 16 -16.10 4.61 6.14
C LEU A 16 -16.41 5.77 7.04
N THR A 17 -16.90 6.86 6.50
CA THR A 17 -17.18 8.09 7.26
C THR A 17 -15.98 8.52 8.10
N ASN A 18 -14.78 8.12 7.71
CA ASN A 18 -13.54 8.40 8.40
C ASN A 18 -12.68 9.25 7.48
N GLU A 19 -12.46 10.50 7.86
CA GLU A 19 -11.75 11.44 7.01
C GLU A 19 -10.29 11.08 6.80
N THR A 20 -9.73 10.23 7.67
CA THR A 20 -8.34 9.83 7.53
C THR A 20 -8.15 8.66 6.59
N ALA A 21 -9.20 7.87 6.35
CA ALA A 21 -9.08 6.66 5.55
C ALA A 21 -8.83 6.98 4.08
N ARG A 22 -7.94 6.22 3.49
CA ARG A 22 -7.65 6.28 2.05
C ARG A 22 -7.71 4.87 1.52
N PHE A 23 -8.70 4.59 0.69
CA PHE A 23 -8.92 3.24 0.19
C PHE A 23 -9.12 3.30 -1.31
N TYR A 24 -8.23 2.65 -2.06
CA TYR A 24 -8.26 2.68 -3.51
C TYR A 24 -8.33 1.28 -4.06
N VAL A 25 -9.13 1.10 -5.11
CA VAL A 25 -9.24 -0.19 -5.78
C VAL A 25 -8.77 -0.06 -7.22
N LEU A 26 -8.21 -1.15 -7.72
CA LEU A 26 -7.77 -1.26 -9.10
C LEU A 26 -8.70 -2.24 -9.79
N ARG A 27 -9.33 -1.81 -10.87
CA ARG A 27 -10.31 -2.62 -11.58
C ARG A 27 -10.00 -2.68 -13.06
N ASP A 28 -10.39 -3.79 -13.64
CA ASP A 28 -10.45 -3.97 -15.09
C ASP A 28 -11.92 -4.23 -15.39
N ASN A 29 -12.62 -3.19 -15.84
CA ASN A 29 -14.08 -3.23 -16.00
C ASN A 29 -14.72 -3.58 -14.66
N LYS A 30 -15.36 -4.73 -14.55
CA LYS A 30 -16.03 -5.13 -13.32
C LYS A 30 -15.16 -6.00 -12.43
N LYS A 31 -14.00 -6.40 -12.92
CA LYS A 31 -13.14 -7.30 -12.17
C LYS A 31 -12.23 -6.53 -11.24
N LEU A 32 -12.25 -6.91 -9.96
CA LEU A 32 -11.37 -6.32 -8.97
C LEU A 32 -10.00 -6.98 -9.08
N LEU A 33 -8.98 -6.19 -9.37
CA LEU A 33 -7.62 -6.69 -9.48
C LEU A 33 -6.86 -6.58 -8.17
N GLY A 34 -7.16 -5.56 -7.40
CA GLY A 34 -6.49 -5.38 -6.11
C GLY A 34 -6.94 -4.12 -5.42
N TYR A 35 -6.42 -3.90 -4.22
CA TYR A 35 -6.73 -2.69 -3.47
C TYR A 35 -5.59 -2.33 -2.53
N ILE A 36 -5.60 -1.08 -2.09
CA ILE A 36 -4.68 -0.60 -1.07
C ILE A 36 -5.45 0.25 -0.07
N GLY A 37 -5.18 0.03 1.21
CA GLY A 37 -5.78 0.79 2.29
C GLY A 37 -4.72 1.50 3.09
N ALA A 38 -5.03 2.72 3.51
CA ALA A 38 -4.11 3.55 4.28
C ALA A 38 -4.89 4.56 5.11
N ASN A 39 -4.22 5.18 6.04
CA ASN A 39 -4.77 6.30 6.81
C ASN A 39 -3.81 7.48 6.73
N ASN A 40 -4.37 8.67 6.54
CA ASN A 40 -3.60 9.91 6.59
C ASN A 40 -3.99 10.62 7.88
N ILE A 41 -3.08 10.60 8.85
CA ILE A 41 -3.32 11.21 10.16
C ILE A 41 -2.30 12.31 10.33
N CYS A 42 -2.78 13.56 10.34
CA CYS A 42 -1.90 14.72 10.51
C CYS A 42 -0.77 14.74 9.48
N ASN A 43 -1.09 14.39 8.24
CA ASN A 43 -0.14 14.38 7.10
C ASN A 43 0.90 13.28 7.20
N GLU A 44 0.64 12.26 8.00
CA GLU A 44 1.45 11.05 8.06
C GLU A 44 0.59 9.91 7.55
N VAL A 45 1.04 9.23 6.51
CA VAL A 45 0.26 8.20 5.86
C VAL A 45 0.76 6.82 6.30
N TYR A 46 -0.17 5.99 6.77
CA TYR A 46 0.13 4.64 7.26
C TYR A 46 -0.61 3.64 6.39
N ILE A 47 0.13 2.79 5.67
CA ILE A 47 -0.48 1.74 4.87
C ILE A 47 -0.94 0.63 5.80
N THR A 48 -2.21 0.26 5.68
CA THR A 48 -2.77 -0.83 6.48
C THR A 48 -2.73 -2.16 5.76
N ASN A 49 -2.99 -2.16 4.45
CA ASN A 49 -2.83 -3.39 3.67
C ASN A 49 -2.81 -3.09 2.18
N VAL A 50 -2.19 -4.03 1.44
CA VAL A 50 -2.18 -4.03 -0.01
C VAL A 50 -2.51 -5.47 -0.42
N ALA A 51 -3.46 -5.63 -1.30
CA ALA A 51 -3.84 -6.96 -1.76
C ALA A 51 -4.04 -6.94 -3.27
N VAL A 52 -3.57 -8.00 -3.92
CA VAL A 52 -3.76 -8.22 -5.34
C VAL A 52 -4.44 -9.57 -5.51
N ASN A 53 -5.47 -9.60 -6.36
CA ASN A 53 -6.17 -10.83 -6.66
C ASN A 53 -5.15 -11.91 -7.04
N ILE A 54 -5.31 -13.11 -6.49
CA ILE A 54 -4.31 -14.17 -6.65
C ILE A 54 -4.07 -14.49 -8.13
N ASP A 55 -5.12 -14.40 -8.95
CA ASP A 55 -4.99 -14.67 -10.38
C ASP A 55 -4.21 -13.61 -11.12
N CYS A 56 -3.97 -12.48 -10.47
CA CYS A 56 -3.39 -11.31 -11.11
C CYS A 56 -2.00 -10.96 -10.59
N ARG A 57 -1.44 -11.80 -9.74
CA ARG A 57 -0.13 -11.54 -9.17
C ARG A 57 0.96 -11.67 -10.23
N GLY A 58 2.04 -10.93 -10.00
CA GLY A 58 3.16 -10.95 -10.93
C GLY A 58 2.99 -10.06 -12.13
N LYS A 59 1.96 -9.21 -12.14
CA LYS A 59 1.67 -8.33 -13.27
C LYS A 59 1.92 -6.87 -12.95
N GLY A 60 2.48 -6.57 -11.79
CA GLY A 60 2.79 -5.19 -11.43
C GLY A 60 1.63 -4.40 -10.85
N TYR A 61 0.54 -5.05 -10.52
CA TYR A 61 -0.63 -4.32 -10.00
C TYR A 61 -0.40 -3.75 -8.60
N GLY A 62 0.37 -4.47 -7.77
CA GLY A 62 0.73 -3.94 -6.46
C GLY A 62 1.50 -2.64 -6.58
N LYS A 63 2.43 -2.58 -7.54
CA LYS A 63 3.21 -1.39 -7.78
C LYS A 63 2.33 -0.23 -8.24
N ILE A 64 1.35 -0.52 -9.09
CA ILE A 64 0.40 0.50 -9.54
C ILE A 64 -0.35 1.09 -8.36
N LEU A 65 -0.83 0.22 -7.45
CA LEU A 65 -1.58 0.67 -6.28
C LEU A 65 -0.71 1.52 -5.35
N VAL A 66 0.50 1.06 -5.07
CA VAL A 66 1.39 1.80 -4.18
C VAL A 66 1.77 3.14 -4.81
N ASN A 67 2.06 3.15 -6.11
CA ASN A 67 2.41 4.39 -6.79
C ASN A 67 1.25 5.37 -6.82
N HIS A 68 0.03 4.87 -6.91
CA HIS A 68 -1.14 5.74 -6.85
C HIS A 68 -1.25 6.40 -5.47
N LEU A 69 -1.04 5.62 -4.41
CA LEU A 69 -1.06 6.17 -3.06
C LEU A 69 0.03 7.23 -2.89
N ILE A 70 1.22 6.97 -3.44
CA ILE A 70 2.31 7.95 -3.38
C ILE A 70 1.87 9.27 -4.03
N LYS A 71 1.29 9.20 -5.22
CA LYS A 71 0.85 10.40 -5.92
C LYS A 71 -0.22 11.15 -5.13
N GLN A 72 -1.18 10.43 -4.57
CA GLN A 72 -2.23 11.07 -3.78
C GLN A 72 -1.67 11.68 -2.52
N SER A 73 -0.71 11.01 -1.89
CA SER A 73 -0.08 11.52 -0.69
C SER A 73 0.72 12.78 -0.98
N GLU A 74 1.38 12.82 -2.13
CA GLU A 74 2.11 14.03 -2.56
C GLU A 74 1.13 15.17 -2.80
N PHE A 75 0.02 14.88 -3.44
CA PHE A 75 -1.00 15.89 -3.69
C PHE A 75 -1.55 16.46 -2.38
N GLU A 76 -1.72 15.61 -1.36
CA GLU A 76 -2.21 16.02 -0.05
C GLU A 76 -1.11 16.61 0.82
N LYS A 77 0.12 16.66 0.32
CA LYS A 77 1.28 17.24 1.02
C LYS A 77 1.61 16.49 2.30
N ALA A 78 1.47 15.18 2.28
CA ALA A 78 1.87 14.35 3.39
C ALA A 78 3.39 14.39 3.54
N PHE A 79 3.86 14.09 4.75
CA PHE A 79 5.29 14.10 5.04
C PHE A 79 5.95 12.80 4.63
N PHE A 80 5.25 11.68 4.86
CA PHE A 80 5.80 10.38 4.54
C PHE A 80 4.69 9.34 4.46
N ILE A 81 5.05 8.19 3.90
CA ILE A 81 4.18 7.01 3.90
C ILE A 81 4.97 5.91 4.57
N THR A 82 4.39 5.25 5.56
CA THR A 82 5.11 4.23 6.31
C THR A 82 4.22 2.99 6.49
N LEU A 83 4.87 1.87 6.79
CA LEU A 83 4.17 0.61 6.99
C LEU A 83 5.03 -0.33 7.82
N GLU A 84 4.37 -1.33 8.36
CA GLU A 84 5.03 -2.45 9.02
C GLU A 84 4.74 -3.71 8.22
N VAL A 85 5.76 -4.55 8.03
CA VAL A 85 5.64 -5.77 7.26
C VAL A 85 6.41 -6.87 7.97
N ARG A 86 5.88 -8.10 7.90
CA ARG A 86 6.59 -9.24 8.49
C ARG A 86 7.96 -9.37 7.84
N LYS A 87 8.96 -9.60 8.69
CA LYS A 87 10.33 -9.76 8.22
C LYS A 87 10.45 -10.83 7.15
N SER A 88 9.63 -11.87 7.22
CA SER A 88 9.68 -12.98 6.27
C SER A 88 8.91 -12.73 4.98
N ASN A 89 8.16 -11.63 4.89
CA ASN A 89 7.33 -11.38 3.72
C ASN A 89 8.16 -10.74 2.60
N GLU A 90 8.93 -11.57 1.92
CA GLU A 90 9.88 -11.11 0.91
C GLU A 90 9.20 -10.46 -0.27
N GLN A 91 8.02 -10.95 -0.62
CA GLN A 91 7.27 -10.45 -1.75
C GLN A 91 6.83 -9.01 -1.52
N ALA A 92 6.27 -8.74 -0.35
CA ALA A 92 5.83 -7.40 0.00
C ALA A 92 7.02 -6.46 0.14
N ILE A 93 8.08 -6.93 0.77
CA ILE A 93 9.28 -6.12 0.95
C ILE A 93 9.85 -5.71 -0.41
N ALA A 94 9.93 -6.67 -1.35
CA ALA A 94 10.42 -6.35 -2.69
C ALA A 94 9.54 -5.31 -3.38
N LEU A 95 8.22 -5.41 -3.20
CA LEU A 95 7.31 -4.44 -3.78
C LEU A 95 7.59 -3.03 -3.26
N TYR A 96 7.70 -2.90 -1.94
CA TYR A 96 7.90 -1.57 -1.35
C TYR A 96 9.26 -1.00 -1.72
N GLU A 97 10.29 -1.84 -1.76
CA GLU A 97 11.61 -1.36 -2.16
C GLU A 97 11.62 -0.88 -3.61
N LYS A 98 10.90 -1.58 -4.49
CA LYS A 98 10.79 -1.14 -5.88
C LYS A 98 10.09 0.20 -6.00
N CYS A 99 9.21 0.51 -5.08
CA CYS A 99 8.48 1.78 -5.10
C CYS A 99 9.22 2.89 -4.40
N GLY A 100 10.42 2.62 -3.86
CA GLY A 100 11.25 3.66 -3.27
C GLY A 100 11.18 3.74 -1.76
N PHE A 101 10.50 2.81 -1.12
CA PHE A 101 10.48 2.74 0.34
C PHE A 101 11.80 2.20 0.86
N LYS A 102 12.20 2.64 2.04
CA LYS A 102 13.46 2.23 2.65
C LYS A 102 13.23 1.68 4.04
N LEU A 103 14.01 0.67 4.40
CA LEU A 103 13.98 0.09 5.73
C LEU A 103 14.55 1.10 6.72
N ILE A 104 13.74 1.48 7.73
CA ILE A 104 14.19 2.46 8.71
C ILE A 104 14.26 1.89 10.12
N GLY A 105 13.76 0.68 10.34
CA GLY A 105 13.80 0.11 11.67
C GLY A 105 13.04 -1.18 11.73
N GLU A 106 12.93 -1.73 12.94
CA GLU A 106 12.13 -2.92 13.13
C GLU A 106 11.50 -2.90 14.52
N ARG A 107 10.42 -3.68 14.66
CA ARG A 107 9.76 -3.88 15.94
C ARG A 107 9.86 -5.34 16.29
N LYS A 108 10.51 -5.65 17.41
CA LYS A 108 10.71 -7.03 17.82
C LYS A 108 9.39 -7.64 18.25
N ASN A 109 9.15 -8.87 17.82
CA ASN A 109 7.99 -9.66 18.23
C ASN A 109 6.67 -8.94 18.03
N PHE A 110 6.57 -8.13 16.96
CA PHE A 110 5.39 -7.31 16.71
C PHE A 110 4.18 -8.15 16.31
N TYR A 111 4.41 -9.19 15.51
CA TYR A 111 3.34 -10.08 15.05
C TYR A 111 3.24 -11.31 15.94
N SER A 112 2.05 -11.88 15.99
CA SER A 112 1.84 -13.15 16.69
C SER A 112 1.22 -14.14 15.72
N LYS A 113 1.38 -15.44 16.05
CA LYS A 113 0.78 -16.55 15.31
C LYS A 113 1.20 -16.60 13.85
N PRO A 114 2.47 -16.74 13.53
CA PRO A 114 3.59 -16.92 14.46
C PRO A 114 4.19 -15.61 14.91
N THR A 115 4.92 -15.67 16.00
CA THR A 115 5.65 -14.52 16.51
C THR A 115 6.75 -14.16 15.52
N GLU A 116 6.80 -12.91 15.17
CA GLU A 116 7.76 -12.47 14.17
C GLU A 116 7.99 -10.97 14.31
N ASP A 117 9.21 -10.53 13.96
CA ASP A 117 9.54 -9.12 13.95
C ASP A 117 8.86 -8.44 12.77
N ALA A 118 8.58 -7.16 12.93
CA ALA A 118 8.13 -6.32 11.84
C ALA A 118 9.30 -5.47 11.35
N HIS A 119 9.41 -5.33 10.04
CA HIS A 119 10.29 -4.33 9.45
C HIS A 119 9.47 -3.10 9.12
N ILE A 120 10.04 -1.93 9.38
CA ILE A 120 9.38 -0.65 9.12
C ILE A 120 9.97 -0.05 7.87
N TYR A 121 9.12 0.15 6.85
CA TYR A 121 9.52 0.75 5.59
C TYR A 121 8.83 2.08 5.42
N THR A 122 9.57 3.06 4.95
CA THR A 122 9.05 4.43 4.84
C THR A 122 9.50 5.06 3.53
N TYR A 123 8.58 5.81 2.94
CA TYR A 123 8.82 6.62 1.76
C TYR A 123 8.65 8.08 2.18
N TYR A 124 9.72 8.86 2.14
CA TYR A 124 9.67 10.26 2.52
C TYR A 124 9.30 11.11 1.31
N ILE A 125 8.38 12.02 1.53
CA ILE A 125 7.90 12.90 0.47
C ILE A 125 8.66 14.21 0.58
N GLU A 126 9.31 14.61 -0.50
CA GLU A 126 10.07 15.85 -0.53
C GLU A 126 9.22 16.97 -1.05
N GLU A 127 9.43 18.15 -0.48
CA GLU A 127 8.71 19.34 -0.92
C GLU A 127 9.37 20.01 -2.10
#